data_d18d7267b4561ef5145933634574e1d4
#
_entry.id   d18d7267b4561ef5145933634574e1d4
#
_cell.length_a   1.000
_cell.length_b   1.000
_cell.length_c   1.000
_cell.angle_alpha   90.00
_cell.angle_beta   90.00
_cell.angle_gamma   90.00
#
_symmetry.space_group_name_H-M   'P 1'
#
loop_
_entity.id
_entity.type
_entity.pdbx_description
1 polymer ?
#
loop_
_entity_poly.entity_id
_entity_poly.type
_entity_poly.pdbx_seq_one_letter_code
_entity_poly.pdbx_strand_id
1 'polypeptide(L)'
;DYTLDFNGKIINCNITEIVPKSIIKDGALFNGNGEKVDVSKLKVQVSIQPNDIQMSDEKDAGLVTGKIINMIYKGDHYSYVIRTEYGHDLIVNDEYLWNMDDHVSLIMPEDKMKFQIKK
;
A
#
# COMPACT_ATOMS: atom_id res chain seq x y z
N ASP A 1 3.05 4.88 17.46
CA ASP A 1 2.97 4.40 16.08
C ASP A 1 2.44 2.98 16.03
N TYR A 2 1.72 2.70 14.99
CA TYR A 2 1.08 1.41 14.77
C TYR A 2 1.79 0.68 13.63
N THR A 3 2.00 -0.62 13.78
CA THR A 3 2.60 -1.43 12.71
C THR A 3 1.56 -2.36 12.10
N LEU A 4 1.59 -2.46 10.77
CA LEU A 4 0.76 -3.38 10.01
C LEU A 4 1.63 -4.48 9.41
N ASP A 5 1.15 -5.71 9.49
CA ASP A 5 1.74 -6.82 8.76
C ASP A 5 1.09 -6.88 7.37
N PHE A 6 1.85 -6.54 6.35
CA PHE A 6 1.39 -6.58 4.97
C PHE A 6 2.12 -7.73 4.27
N ASN A 7 1.49 -8.90 4.24
CA ASN A 7 2.01 -10.10 3.56
C ASN A 7 3.41 -10.49 4.04
N GLY A 8 3.63 -10.45 5.36
CA GLY A 8 4.90 -10.77 5.98
C GLY A 8 5.88 -9.60 6.10
N LYS A 9 5.54 -8.44 5.57
CA LYS A 9 6.35 -7.23 5.71
C LYS A 9 5.67 -6.26 6.67
N ILE A 10 6.45 -5.69 7.59
CA ILE A 10 5.96 -4.77 8.61
C ILE A 10 5.99 -3.34 8.08
N ILE A 11 4.86 -2.65 8.13
CA ILE A 11 4.72 -1.27 7.71
C ILE A 11 4.35 -0.42 8.92
N ASN A 12 5.09 0.68 9.12
CA ASN A 12 4.75 1.66 10.15
C ASN A 12 3.68 2.61 9.62
N CYS A 13 2.66 2.87 10.44
CA CYS A 13 1.62 3.83 10.09
C CYS A 13 1.19 4.62 11.31
N ASN A 14 0.59 5.78 11.07
CA ASN A 14 0.08 6.62 12.14
C ASN A 14 -1.33 6.16 12.50
N ILE A 15 -1.52 5.74 13.75
CA ILE A 15 -2.82 5.21 14.20
C ILE A 15 -3.93 6.26 14.10
N THR A 16 -3.60 7.55 14.17
CA THR A 16 -4.60 8.61 14.04
C THR A 16 -5.17 8.74 12.63
N GLU A 17 -4.46 8.25 11.61
CA GLU A 17 -5.01 8.15 10.25
C GLU A 17 -6.03 7.02 10.14
N ILE A 18 -5.81 5.93 10.88
CA ILE A 18 -6.67 4.75 10.85
C ILE A 18 -7.91 4.98 11.71
N VAL A 19 -7.71 5.45 12.93
CA VAL A 19 -8.78 5.75 13.88
C VAL A 19 -8.67 7.22 14.27
N PRO A 20 -9.43 8.14 13.62
CA PRO A 20 -9.33 9.57 13.91
C PRO A 20 -9.65 9.89 15.37
N LYS A 21 -8.89 10.83 15.94
CA LYS A 21 -9.02 11.26 17.33
C LYS A 21 -8.82 10.13 18.34
N SER A 22 -8.07 9.11 17.97
CA SER A 22 -7.77 7.99 18.85
C SER A 22 -6.74 8.37 19.90
N ILE A 23 -6.83 7.73 21.07
CA ILE A 23 -5.84 7.81 22.15
C ILE A 23 -5.47 6.42 22.62
N ILE A 24 -4.22 6.25 23.03
CA ILE A 24 -3.73 5.02 23.62
C ILE A 24 -3.59 5.25 25.12
N LYS A 25 -4.28 4.45 25.92
CA LYS A 25 -4.23 4.53 27.38
C LYS A 25 -4.16 3.12 27.95
N ASP A 26 -3.18 2.91 28.82
CA ASP A 26 -2.96 1.62 29.48
C ASP A 26 -2.84 0.44 28.50
N GLY A 27 -2.20 0.69 27.36
CA GLY A 27 -2.03 -0.33 26.33
C GLY A 27 -3.26 -0.61 25.48
N ALA A 28 -4.36 0.11 25.67
CA ALA A 28 -5.59 -0.03 24.90
C ALA A 28 -5.81 1.20 24.02
N LEU A 29 -6.42 0.98 22.85
CA LEU A 29 -6.78 2.04 21.93
C LEU A 29 -8.24 2.42 22.13
N PHE A 30 -8.50 3.74 22.20
CA PHE A 30 -9.84 4.31 22.31
C PHE A 30 -10.09 5.25 21.14
N ASN A 31 -11.30 5.23 20.59
CA ASN A 31 -11.66 6.15 19.50
C ASN A 31 -12.01 7.54 20.06
N GLY A 32 -12.39 8.47 19.17
CA GLY A 32 -12.74 9.84 19.57
C GLY A 32 -13.97 9.95 20.48
N ASN A 33 -14.79 8.90 20.57
CA ASN A 33 -15.97 8.86 21.44
C ASN A 33 -15.68 8.19 22.78
N GLY A 34 -14.42 7.80 23.04
CA GLY A 34 -14.02 7.14 24.28
C GLY A 34 -14.32 5.64 24.32
N GLU A 35 -14.69 5.06 23.20
CA GLU A 35 -14.96 3.62 23.11
C GLU A 35 -13.66 2.85 22.82
N LYS A 36 -13.52 1.70 23.49
CA LYS A 36 -12.37 0.83 23.27
C LYS A 36 -12.44 0.18 21.87
N VAL A 37 -11.33 0.26 21.14
CA VAL A 37 -11.23 -0.32 19.80
C VAL A 37 -10.39 -1.59 19.87
N ASP A 38 -10.91 -2.68 19.33
CA ASP A 38 -10.18 -3.93 19.21
C ASP A 38 -9.38 -3.91 17.91
N VAL A 39 -8.07 -3.67 18.02
CA VAL A 39 -7.18 -3.55 16.85
C VAL A 39 -7.10 -4.84 16.05
N SER A 40 -7.32 -5.98 16.66
CA SER A 40 -7.30 -7.27 15.97
C SER A 40 -8.45 -7.44 14.97
N LYS A 41 -9.52 -6.68 15.15
CA LYS A 41 -10.70 -6.71 14.28
C LYS A 41 -10.71 -5.59 13.24
N LEU A 42 -9.73 -4.70 13.27
CA LEU A 42 -9.65 -3.62 12.29
C LEU A 42 -9.23 -4.16 10.93
N LYS A 43 -10.00 -3.82 9.91
CA LYS A 43 -9.63 -4.05 8.52
C LYS A 43 -9.13 -2.75 7.95
N VAL A 44 -7.86 -2.70 7.59
CA VAL A 44 -7.22 -1.49 7.10
C VAL A 44 -7.08 -1.59 5.59
N GLN A 45 -7.55 -0.55 4.92
CA GLN A 45 -7.36 -0.39 3.48
C GLN A 45 -6.20 0.55 3.24
N VAL A 46 -5.26 0.12 2.40
CA VAL A 46 -4.10 0.93 2.02
C VAL A 46 -4.34 1.46 0.62
N SER A 47 -4.10 2.76 0.43
CA SER A 47 -4.16 3.39 -0.88
C SER A 47 -2.88 4.17 -1.15
N ILE A 48 -2.47 4.21 -2.41
CA ILE A 48 -1.29 4.96 -2.87
C ILE A 48 -1.54 5.41 -4.30
N GLN A 49 -1.03 6.60 -4.64
CA GLN A 49 -1.17 7.14 -5.98
C GLN A 49 -0.28 6.38 -6.97
N PRO A 50 -0.73 6.20 -8.22
CA PRO A 50 0.07 5.50 -9.24
C PRO A 50 1.45 6.10 -9.47
N ASN A 51 1.60 7.42 -9.33
CA ASN A 51 2.88 8.10 -9.49
C ASN A 51 3.85 7.87 -8.34
N ASP A 52 3.35 7.41 -7.20
CA ASP A 52 4.15 7.19 -5.99
C ASP A 52 4.64 5.75 -5.86
N ILE A 53 4.16 4.85 -6.71
CA ILE A 53 4.61 3.46 -6.75
C ILE A 53 5.80 3.36 -7.70
N GLN A 54 6.87 2.71 -7.25
CA GLN A 54 8.05 2.48 -8.04
C GLN A 54 8.19 1.00 -8.38
N MET A 55 8.69 0.69 -9.57
CA MET A 55 8.94 -0.68 -9.99
C MET A 55 10.42 -1.00 -9.95
N SER A 56 10.76 -2.23 -9.56
CA SER A 56 12.11 -2.75 -9.54
C SER A 56 12.13 -4.16 -10.09
N ASP A 57 13.21 -4.54 -10.78
CA ASP A 57 13.42 -5.91 -11.22
C ASP A 57 14.03 -6.80 -10.11
N GLU A 58 14.34 -6.24 -8.96
CA GLU A 58 14.78 -6.98 -7.79
C GLU A 58 13.58 -7.41 -6.94
N LYS A 59 13.41 -8.73 -6.76
CA LYS A 59 12.21 -9.28 -6.12
C LYS A 59 12.00 -8.80 -4.69
N ASP A 60 13.05 -8.55 -3.95
CA ASP A 60 12.98 -8.19 -2.53
C ASP A 60 13.00 -6.68 -2.28
N ALA A 61 13.02 -5.86 -3.35
CA ALA A 61 13.11 -4.42 -3.22
C ALA A 61 11.81 -3.78 -2.74
N GLY A 62 10.66 -4.38 -3.04
CA GLY A 62 9.35 -3.80 -2.74
C GLY A 62 8.49 -4.66 -1.82
N LEU A 63 7.29 -4.18 -1.56
CA LEU A 63 6.33 -4.84 -0.67
C LEU A 63 5.66 -6.04 -1.32
N VAL A 64 5.37 -5.97 -2.62
CA VAL A 64 4.71 -7.04 -3.36
C VAL A 64 5.37 -7.20 -4.71
N THR A 65 5.24 -8.38 -5.28
CA THR A 65 5.65 -8.64 -6.65
C THR A 65 4.42 -8.79 -7.54
N GLY A 66 4.61 -8.55 -8.82
CA GLY A 66 3.54 -8.68 -9.78
C GLY A 66 4.04 -8.80 -11.20
N LYS A 67 3.11 -9.02 -12.11
CA LYS A 67 3.39 -9.17 -13.53
C LYS A 67 2.72 -8.02 -14.29
N ILE A 68 3.44 -7.41 -15.23
CA ILE A 68 2.89 -6.37 -16.10
C ILE A 68 1.95 -7.02 -17.11
N ILE A 69 0.65 -6.73 -17.00
CA ILE A 69 -0.38 -7.32 -17.86
C ILE A 69 -0.93 -6.34 -18.89
N ASN A 70 -0.69 -5.05 -18.72
CA ASN A 70 -1.11 -4.04 -19.69
C ASN A 70 -0.22 -2.81 -19.59
N MET A 71 -0.12 -2.05 -20.68
CA MET A 71 0.71 -0.87 -20.79
C MET A 71 0.09 0.11 -21.77
N ILE A 72 -0.02 1.37 -21.38
CA ILE A 72 -0.54 2.44 -22.23
C ILE A 72 0.41 3.63 -22.16
N TYR A 73 0.84 4.14 -23.31
CA TYR A 73 1.65 5.36 -23.37
C TYR A 73 0.74 6.59 -23.28
N LYS A 74 1.05 7.50 -22.37
CA LYS A 74 0.26 8.71 -22.11
C LYS A 74 0.89 10.00 -22.64
N GLY A 75 1.97 9.91 -23.42
CA GLY A 75 2.65 11.07 -24.00
C GLY A 75 3.92 11.48 -23.28
N ASP A 76 3.95 11.43 -21.98
CA ASP A 76 5.10 11.75 -21.14
C ASP A 76 5.50 10.64 -20.19
N HIS A 77 4.66 9.61 -20.07
CA HIS A 77 4.90 8.46 -19.22
C HIS A 77 4.09 7.26 -19.72
N TYR A 78 4.36 6.11 -19.13
CA TYR A 78 3.58 4.89 -19.36
C TYR A 78 2.72 4.59 -18.15
N SER A 79 1.49 4.15 -18.39
CA SER A 79 0.62 3.63 -17.35
C SER A 79 0.58 2.12 -17.45
N TYR A 80 0.97 1.43 -16.39
CA TYR A 80 1.07 -0.01 -16.34
C TYR A 80 -0.01 -0.58 -15.44
N VAL A 81 -0.61 -1.69 -15.84
CA VAL A 81 -1.45 -2.49 -14.95
C VAL A 81 -0.62 -3.68 -14.50
N ILE A 82 -0.44 -3.80 -13.20
CA ILE A 82 0.36 -4.85 -12.58
C ILE A 82 -0.56 -5.77 -11.81
N ARG A 83 -0.57 -7.06 -12.18
CA ARG A 83 -1.30 -8.07 -11.41
C ARG A 83 -0.39 -8.64 -10.35
N THR A 84 -0.71 -8.36 -9.09
CA THR A 84 0.11 -8.81 -7.97
C THR A 84 -0.01 -10.33 -7.76
N GLU A 85 0.92 -10.88 -7.00
CA GLU A 85 0.93 -12.29 -6.63
C GLU A 85 -0.32 -12.71 -5.84
N TYR A 86 -1.05 -11.74 -5.28
CA TYR A 86 -2.30 -11.96 -4.55
C TYR A 86 -3.55 -11.79 -5.41
N GLY A 87 -3.38 -11.59 -6.72
CA GLY A 87 -4.50 -11.47 -7.66
C GLY A 87 -5.14 -10.08 -7.74
N HIS A 88 -4.51 -9.06 -7.16
CA HIS A 88 -4.98 -7.68 -7.24
C HIS A 88 -4.27 -6.93 -8.35
N ASP A 89 -5.01 -6.06 -9.04
CA ASP A 89 -4.45 -5.22 -10.09
C ASP A 89 -4.18 -3.83 -9.53
N LEU A 90 -2.95 -3.33 -9.77
CA LEU A 90 -2.52 -2.01 -9.38
C LEU A 90 -2.07 -1.24 -10.61
N ILE A 91 -2.28 0.08 -10.60
CA ILE A 91 -1.82 0.97 -11.67
C ILE A 91 -0.55 1.66 -11.20
N VAL A 92 0.48 1.63 -12.05
CA VAL A 92 1.76 2.28 -11.80
C VAL A 92 2.09 3.17 -12.99
N ASN A 93 2.42 4.43 -12.74
CA ASN A 93 2.88 5.36 -13.76
C ASN A 93 4.40 5.51 -13.66
N ASP A 94 5.09 5.30 -14.78
CA ASP A 94 6.54 5.37 -14.85
C ASP A 94 6.97 5.99 -16.19
N GLU A 95 8.03 6.77 -16.16
CA GLU A 95 8.61 7.35 -17.37
C GLU A 95 9.40 6.33 -18.17
N TYR A 96 9.88 5.28 -17.54
CA TYR A 96 10.70 4.25 -18.18
C TYR A 96 9.84 3.18 -18.83
N LEU A 97 10.37 2.63 -19.92
CA LEU A 97 9.72 1.54 -20.64
C LEU A 97 10.05 0.20 -19.96
N TRP A 98 9.02 -0.48 -19.50
CA TRP A 98 9.08 -1.87 -19.03
C TRP A 98 8.44 -2.77 -20.08
N ASN A 99 8.79 -4.04 -20.09
CA ASN A 99 8.25 -4.98 -21.06
C ASN A 99 6.98 -5.66 -20.53
N MET A 100 6.07 -5.96 -21.45
CA MET A 100 4.90 -6.80 -21.11
C MET A 100 5.36 -8.13 -20.57
N ASP A 101 4.61 -8.65 -19.60
CA ASP A 101 4.88 -9.93 -18.93
C ASP A 101 6.11 -9.94 -18.02
N ASP A 102 6.79 -8.79 -17.84
CA ASP A 102 7.87 -8.69 -16.88
C ASP A 102 7.34 -8.84 -15.45
N HIS A 103 8.11 -9.56 -14.63
CA HIS A 103 7.86 -9.62 -13.20
C HIS A 103 8.63 -8.51 -12.50
N VAL A 104 7.92 -7.72 -11.71
CA VAL A 104 8.48 -6.57 -11.02
C VAL A 104 8.11 -6.61 -9.55
N SER A 105 8.93 -5.96 -8.73
CA SER A 105 8.63 -5.67 -7.34
C SER A 105 8.11 -4.24 -7.25
N LEU A 106 7.09 -4.02 -6.42
CA LEU A 106 6.48 -2.71 -6.27
C LEU A 106 6.93 -2.08 -4.97
N ILE A 107 7.65 -0.96 -5.10
CA ILE A 107 8.13 -0.17 -3.96
C ILE A 107 7.09 0.90 -3.68
N MET A 108 6.53 0.85 -2.48
CA MET A 108 5.51 1.80 -2.02
C MET A 108 6.05 2.53 -0.79
N PRO A 109 6.55 3.78 -0.94
CA PRO A 109 7.08 4.52 0.19
C PRO A 109 6.02 4.72 1.27
N GLU A 110 6.39 4.49 2.53
CA GLU A 110 5.45 4.56 3.66
C GLU A 110 4.81 5.94 3.81
N ASP A 111 5.58 6.99 3.55
CA ASP A 111 5.10 8.38 3.64
C ASP A 111 4.10 8.75 2.53
N LYS A 112 3.99 7.94 1.49
CA LYS A 112 3.04 8.13 0.39
C LYS A 112 1.80 7.25 0.52
N MET A 113 1.81 6.29 1.42
CA MET A 113 0.68 5.39 1.66
C MET A 113 -0.36 6.06 2.55
N LYS A 114 -1.63 5.84 2.23
CA LYS A 114 -2.75 6.29 3.06
C LYS A 114 -3.48 5.09 3.60
N PHE A 115 -3.83 5.16 4.87
CA PHE A 115 -4.45 4.07 5.60
C PHE A 115 -5.84 4.49 6.06
N GLN A 116 -6.84 3.64 5.81
CA GLN A 116 -8.21 3.88 6.20
C GLN A 116 -8.82 2.59 6.73
N ILE A 117 -9.80 2.72 7.63
CA ILE A 117 -10.57 1.56 8.06
C ILE A 117 -11.50 1.16 6.93
N LYS A 118 -11.44 -0.10 6.54
CA LYS A 118 -12.34 -0.65 5.55
C LYS A 118 -13.68 -0.96 6.21
N LYS A 119 -14.70 -0.33 5.71
CA LYS A 119 -16.07 -0.60 6.16
C LYS A 119 -16.67 -1.80 5.45
#